data_f5801eee958ab5ff9e59287d55a51cc1
#
_entry.id   f5801eee958ab5ff9e59287d55a51cc1
#
_cell.length_a   1.000
_cell.length_b   1.000
_cell.length_c   1.000
_cell.angle_alpha   90.00
_cell.angle_beta   90.00
_cell.angle_gamma   90.00
#
_symmetry.space_group_name_H-M   'P 1'
#
loop_
_entity.id
_entity.type
_entity.pdbx_description
1 polymer ?
#
loop_
_entity_poly.entity_id
_entity_poly.type
_entity_poly.pdbx_seq_one_letter_code
_entity_poly.pdbx_strand_id
1 'polypeptide(L)'
;MTDATPIGTGRYALAATLPATLPRVVRHVGRDTILDRTVTVLMLTDATPHRAEVLESASRAVLVEDERIQRVFDVETDHPAFIVTEPADGRPLSELVGQGLEAAQVRAIVGEIAQALEACSRRGLHHLNLSPESVRLRPNGTVQVTGIGVEAAILGLDAKAASDPLEADRIDARALVELLYYGLTKRWPGKRAGLPSAPTTSDGAPVPPSMLATSMNPDDGDLDDLVARTWAGEGPASASHVARALGSWDAS
;
A
#
# COMPACT_ATOMS: atom_id res chain seq x y z
N MET A 1 6.20 -14.14 31.38
CA MET A 1 5.98 -12.67 31.24
C MET A 1 7.22 -12.15 30.53
N THR A 2 7.11 -11.82 29.25
CA THR A 2 8.22 -11.20 28.52
C THR A 2 8.36 -9.79 29.04
N ASP A 3 9.54 -9.43 29.58
CA ASP A 3 9.82 -8.06 30.02
C ASP A 3 9.65 -7.13 28.82
N ALA A 4 8.58 -6.32 28.87
CA ALA A 4 8.32 -5.34 27.84
C ALA A 4 9.29 -4.17 28.00
N THR A 5 10.09 -3.88 26.97
CA THR A 5 11.07 -2.77 27.00
C THR A 5 10.36 -1.44 26.78
N PRO A 6 10.39 -0.52 27.74
CA PRO A 6 9.78 0.80 27.58
C PRO A 6 10.61 1.70 26.67
N ILE A 7 9.93 2.46 25.80
CA ILE A 7 10.51 3.51 24.92
C ILE A 7 9.61 4.75 24.92
N GLY A 8 10.07 5.86 24.34
CA GLY A 8 9.30 7.11 24.24
C GLY A 8 8.85 7.61 25.61
N THR A 9 9.79 7.95 26.49
CA THR A 9 9.54 8.37 27.88
C THR A 9 8.67 7.39 28.69
N GLY A 10 8.66 6.09 28.30
CA GLY A 10 7.90 5.04 28.96
C GLY A 10 6.47 4.83 28.45
N ARG A 11 6.01 5.64 27.47
CA ARG A 11 4.66 5.53 26.91
C ARG A 11 4.44 4.23 26.15
N TYR A 12 5.45 3.77 25.41
CA TYR A 12 5.33 2.56 24.59
C TYR A 12 6.11 1.41 25.20
N ALA A 13 5.48 0.26 25.34
CA ALA A 13 6.09 -0.97 25.81
C ALA A 13 6.26 -1.94 24.63
N LEU A 14 7.53 -2.21 24.24
CA LEU A 14 7.83 -3.15 23.18
C LEU A 14 7.65 -4.58 23.66
N ALA A 15 7.01 -5.42 22.80
CA ALA A 15 6.82 -6.83 23.03
C ALA A 15 7.63 -7.64 21.99
N ALA A 16 6.97 -8.42 21.13
CA ALA A 16 7.61 -9.29 20.15
C ALA A 16 8.15 -8.50 18.94
N THR A 17 9.31 -8.92 18.44
CA THR A 17 9.83 -8.47 17.15
C THR A 17 9.04 -9.10 16.00
N LEU A 18 8.64 -8.30 15.04
CA LEU A 18 7.96 -8.75 13.82
C LEU A 18 8.97 -9.10 12.71
N PRO A 19 8.59 -9.94 11.74
CA PRO A 19 9.43 -10.21 10.59
C PRO A 19 9.87 -8.93 9.88
N ALA A 20 11.13 -8.90 9.43
CA ALA A 20 11.66 -7.77 8.66
C ALA A 20 11.00 -7.71 7.28
N THR A 21 10.36 -6.60 6.97
CA THR A 21 9.77 -6.30 5.65
C THR A 21 10.44 -5.11 4.98
N LEU A 22 11.16 -4.30 5.75
CA LEU A 22 11.85 -3.10 5.30
C LEU A 22 13.34 -3.17 5.66
N PRO A 23 14.24 -2.69 4.82
CA PRO A 23 15.65 -2.72 5.09
C PRO A 23 16.00 -1.81 6.26
N ARG A 24 16.82 -2.33 7.20
CA ARG A 24 17.41 -1.56 8.30
C ARG A 24 16.40 -0.86 9.22
N VAL A 25 15.20 -1.43 9.31
CA VAL A 25 14.15 -1.04 10.25
C VAL A 25 13.74 -2.27 11.03
N VAL A 26 13.68 -2.15 12.35
CA VAL A 26 13.20 -3.24 13.22
C VAL A 26 11.75 -2.93 13.61
N ARG A 27 10.88 -3.89 13.40
CA ARG A 27 9.45 -3.75 13.71
C ARG A 27 9.11 -4.55 14.96
N HIS A 28 8.32 -3.95 15.83
CA HIS A 28 7.83 -4.59 17.05
C HIS A 28 6.31 -4.48 17.17
N VAL A 29 5.70 -5.51 17.74
CA VAL A 29 4.42 -5.32 18.41
C VAL A 29 4.69 -4.54 19.68
N GLY A 30 3.90 -3.51 19.94
CA GLY A 30 3.99 -2.70 21.15
C GLY A 30 2.62 -2.43 21.76
N ARG A 31 2.62 -1.80 22.92
CA ARG A 31 1.43 -1.30 23.59
C ARG A 31 1.62 0.18 23.93
N ASP A 32 0.69 1.01 23.54
CA ASP A 32 0.54 2.38 24.06
C ASP A 32 -0.07 2.26 25.45
N THR A 33 0.74 2.51 26.50
CA THR A 33 0.34 2.29 27.90
C THR A 33 -0.61 3.36 28.41
N ILE A 34 -0.69 4.52 27.74
CA ILE A 34 -1.61 5.60 28.09
C ILE A 34 -2.99 5.33 27.52
N LEU A 35 -3.08 4.95 26.24
CA LEU A 35 -4.33 4.71 25.55
C LEU A 35 -4.78 3.23 25.58
N ASP A 36 -3.99 2.39 26.22
CA ASP A 36 -4.25 0.96 26.43
C ASP A 36 -4.56 0.21 25.13
N ARG A 37 -3.82 0.47 24.04
CA ARG A 37 -4.02 -0.13 22.72
C ARG A 37 -2.77 -0.79 22.18
N THR A 38 -2.95 -1.81 21.34
CA THR A 38 -1.86 -2.42 20.58
C THR A 38 -1.41 -1.47 19.48
N VAL A 39 -0.11 -1.40 19.25
CA VAL A 39 0.53 -0.60 18.20
C VAL A 39 1.61 -1.42 17.49
N THR A 40 2.00 -0.97 16.31
CA THR A 40 3.24 -1.42 15.67
C THR A 40 4.27 -0.29 15.82
N VAL A 41 5.47 -0.64 16.27
CA VAL A 41 6.58 0.31 16.42
C VAL A 41 7.67 -0.03 15.41
N LEU A 42 8.04 0.95 14.60
CA LEU A 42 9.14 0.86 13.64
C LEU A 42 10.34 1.59 14.23
N MET A 43 11.34 0.84 14.69
CA MET A 43 12.58 1.39 15.22
C MET A 43 13.51 1.72 14.06
N LEU A 44 13.91 2.99 13.95
CA LEU A 44 14.89 3.43 12.98
C LEU A 44 16.30 3.26 13.58
N THR A 45 17.16 2.56 12.86
CA THR A 45 18.56 2.37 13.28
C THR A 45 19.43 3.48 12.70
N ASP A 46 20.67 3.62 13.20
CA ASP A 46 21.64 4.57 12.60
C ASP A 46 21.99 4.22 11.16
N ALA A 47 21.75 2.97 10.77
CA ALA A 47 21.94 2.50 9.40
C ALA A 47 20.69 2.68 8.51
N THR A 48 19.58 3.22 9.02
CA THR A 48 18.39 3.50 8.23
C THR A 48 18.70 4.64 7.25
N PRO A 49 18.61 4.40 5.94
CA PRO A 49 18.88 5.44 4.95
C PRO A 49 17.78 6.51 5.00
N HIS A 50 18.12 7.74 4.60
CA HIS A 50 17.16 8.84 4.49
C HIS A 50 16.34 9.09 5.77
N ARG A 51 16.95 8.88 6.96
CA ARG A 51 16.25 8.90 8.24
C ARG A 51 15.48 10.21 8.48
N ALA A 52 16.04 11.35 8.11
CA ALA A 52 15.39 12.65 8.28
C ALA A 52 14.12 12.75 7.40
N GLU A 53 14.21 12.35 6.15
CA GLU A 53 13.11 12.32 5.18
C GLU A 53 12.03 11.33 5.62
N VAL A 54 12.43 10.17 6.17
CA VAL A 54 11.50 9.17 6.75
C VAL A 54 10.69 9.78 7.88
N LEU A 55 11.33 10.46 8.82
CA LEU A 55 10.66 11.09 9.97
C LEU A 55 9.76 12.25 9.54
N GLU A 56 10.20 13.06 8.57
CA GLU A 56 9.40 14.14 8.00
C GLU A 56 8.15 13.60 7.29
N SER A 57 8.31 12.59 6.43
CA SER A 57 7.19 11.97 5.70
C SER A 57 6.21 11.29 6.66
N ALA A 58 6.71 10.57 7.66
CA ALA A 58 5.88 9.98 8.71
C ALA A 58 5.11 11.04 9.52
N SER A 59 5.74 12.17 9.83
CA SER A 59 5.08 13.28 10.54
C SER A 59 3.93 13.88 9.73
N ARG A 60 4.07 13.97 8.41
CA ARG A 60 2.96 14.36 7.52
C ARG A 60 1.85 13.30 7.48
N ALA A 61 2.22 12.01 7.54
CA ALA A 61 1.26 10.91 7.52
C ALA A 61 0.39 10.85 8.79
N VAL A 62 0.83 11.39 9.92
CA VAL A 62 0.01 11.56 11.16
C VAL A 62 -1.28 12.35 10.86
N LEU A 63 -1.25 13.25 9.88
CA LEU A 63 -2.38 14.12 9.52
C LEU A 63 -3.37 13.49 8.53
N VAL A 64 -3.15 12.25 8.11
CA VAL A 64 -4.06 11.55 7.20
C VAL A 64 -5.22 10.97 8.00
N GLU A 65 -6.42 11.45 7.70
CA GLU A 65 -7.67 11.02 8.34
C GLU A 65 -8.54 10.24 7.32
N ASP A 66 -8.08 9.07 6.91
CA ASP A 66 -8.85 8.15 6.07
C ASP A 66 -8.78 6.76 6.72
N GLU A 67 -9.93 6.16 6.99
CA GLU A 67 -10.03 4.87 7.68
C GLU A 67 -9.41 3.71 6.90
N ARG A 68 -9.24 3.87 5.58
CA ARG A 68 -8.59 2.91 4.69
C ARG A 68 -7.08 2.99 4.72
N ILE A 69 -6.52 4.00 5.35
CA ILE A 69 -5.07 4.17 5.51
C ILE A 69 -4.65 3.74 6.92
N GLN A 70 -3.61 2.91 7.00
CA GLN A 70 -2.98 2.59 8.28
C GLN A 70 -2.51 3.88 8.96
N ARG A 71 -3.06 4.16 10.12
CA ARG A 71 -2.76 5.41 10.84
C ARG A 71 -1.34 5.41 11.38
N VAL A 72 -0.65 6.53 11.22
CA VAL A 72 0.54 6.88 11.98
C VAL A 72 0.07 7.61 13.23
N PHE A 73 0.42 7.09 14.41
CA PHE A 73 -0.05 7.63 15.68
C PHE A 73 0.94 8.59 16.31
N ASP A 74 2.24 8.33 16.12
CA ASP A 74 3.29 9.10 16.77
C ASP A 74 4.62 8.95 16.01
N VAL A 75 5.47 9.96 16.11
CA VAL A 75 6.81 9.98 15.51
C VAL A 75 7.78 10.56 16.53
N GLU A 76 8.73 9.74 17.00
CA GLU A 76 9.81 10.17 17.87
C GLU A 76 11.07 10.45 17.03
N THR A 77 11.55 11.66 17.09
CA THR A 77 12.71 12.13 16.31
C THR A 77 14.03 12.01 17.06
N ASP A 78 13.98 12.02 18.38
CA ASP A 78 15.15 11.86 19.22
C ASP A 78 15.65 10.41 19.24
N HIS A 79 16.86 10.20 19.75
CA HIS A 79 17.43 8.85 19.80
C HIS A 79 16.93 8.06 21.04
N PRO A 80 16.39 6.85 20.87
CA PRO A 80 16.17 6.13 19.63
C PRO A 80 14.94 6.65 18.85
N ALA A 81 15.10 6.98 17.57
CA ALA A 81 13.98 7.41 16.74
C ALA A 81 13.08 6.24 16.34
N PHE A 82 11.78 6.46 16.37
CA PHE A 82 10.80 5.45 16.00
C PHE A 82 9.50 6.07 15.48
N ILE A 83 8.74 5.25 14.78
CA ILE A 83 7.41 5.59 14.26
C ILE A 83 6.42 4.60 14.87
N VAL A 84 5.31 5.10 15.38
CA VAL A 84 4.22 4.30 15.95
C VAL A 84 3.04 4.31 15.00
N THR A 85 2.59 3.13 14.61
CA THR A 85 1.47 2.97 13.67
C THR A 85 0.37 2.09 14.25
N GLU A 86 -0.80 2.18 13.65
CA GLU A 86 -1.85 1.18 13.81
C GLU A 86 -1.29 -0.20 13.43
N PRO A 87 -1.67 -1.29 14.10
CA PRO A 87 -1.36 -2.63 13.64
C PRO A 87 -1.92 -2.87 12.24
N ALA A 88 -1.18 -3.62 11.42
CA ALA A 88 -1.72 -4.11 10.16
C ALA A 88 -2.80 -5.15 10.47
N ASP A 89 -4.05 -4.86 10.09
CA ASP A 89 -5.22 -5.66 10.40
C ASP A 89 -5.82 -6.31 9.14
N GLY A 90 -6.41 -7.48 9.31
CA GLY A 90 -7.04 -8.21 8.22
C GLY A 90 -6.06 -9.06 7.41
N ARG A 91 -6.56 -9.61 6.30
CA ARG A 91 -5.83 -10.55 5.43
C ARG A 91 -5.18 -9.79 4.27
N PRO A 92 -3.93 -10.11 3.91
CA PRO A 92 -3.30 -9.45 2.76
C PRO A 92 -4.01 -9.81 1.44
N LEU A 93 -4.00 -8.89 0.49
CA LEU A 93 -4.63 -9.09 -0.82
C LEU A 93 -4.04 -10.30 -1.55
N SER A 94 -2.74 -10.58 -1.38
CA SER A 94 -2.10 -11.76 -1.96
C SER A 94 -2.76 -13.08 -1.53
N GLU A 95 -3.17 -13.19 -0.28
CA GLU A 95 -3.87 -14.38 0.24
C GLU A 95 -5.28 -14.49 -0.33
N LEU A 96 -6.02 -13.36 -0.40
CA LEU A 96 -7.38 -13.32 -0.93
C LEU A 96 -7.40 -13.68 -2.43
N VAL A 97 -6.51 -13.11 -3.20
CA VAL A 97 -6.33 -13.42 -4.63
C VAL A 97 -6.01 -14.91 -4.83
N GLY A 98 -5.21 -15.50 -3.94
CA GLY A 98 -4.92 -16.94 -3.96
C GLY A 98 -6.20 -17.80 -3.86
N GLN A 99 -7.17 -17.37 -3.05
CA GLN A 99 -8.46 -18.07 -2.87
C GLN A 99 -9.44 -17.84 -4.04
N GLY A 100 -9.25 -16.81 -4.83
CA GLY A 100 -10.10 -16.38 -5.93
C GLY A 100 -11.02 -15.24 -5.52
N LEU A 101 -10.99 -14.17 -6.31
CA LEU A 101 -11.88 -13.02 -6.19
C LEU A 101 -12.67 -12.87 -7.48
N GLU A 102 -13.93 -12.47 -7.35
CA GLU A 102 -14.75 -12.07 -8.49
C GLU A 102 -14.29 -10.70 -9.03
N ALA A 103 -14.49 -10.45 -10.32
CA ALA A 103 -14.08 -9.18 -10.94
C ALA A 103 -14.69 -7.96 -10.23
N ALA A 104 -15.95 -8.05 -9.80
CA ALA A 104 -16.62 -7.00 -9.04
C ALA A 104 -15.94 -6.72 -7.69
N GLN A 105 -15.47 -7.76 -6.99
CA GLN A 105 -14.74 -7.60 -5.72
C GLN A 105 -13.37 -6.94 -5.95
N VAL A 106 -12.65 -7.34 -7.01
CA VAL A 106 -11.37 -6.72 -7.37
C VAL A 106 -11.56 -5.26 -7.71
N ARG A 107 -12.60 -4.93 -8.51
CA ARG A 107 -12.99 -3.56 -8.86
C ARG A 107 -13.26 -2.72 -7.61
N ALA A 108 -14.05 -3.25 -6.65
CA ALA A 108 -14.36 -2.56 -5.40
C ALA A 108 -13.09 -2.32 -4.56
N ILE A 109 -12.28 -3.34 -4.34
CA ILE A 109 -11.04 -3.23 -3.55
C ILE A 109 -10.11 -2.17 -4.16
N VAL A 110 -9.84 -2.23 -5.47
CA VAL A 110 -8.96 -1.27 -6.13
C VAL A 110 -9.55 0.14 -6.15
N GLY A 111 -10.87 0.26 -6.30
CA GLY A 111 -11.58 1.53 -6.22
C GLY A 111 -11.44 2.19 -4.86
N GLU A 112 -11.62 1.45 -3.78
CA GLU A 112 -11.44 1.93 -2.40
C GLU A 112 -9.98 2.36 -2.14
N ILE A 113 -8.99 1.58 -2.61
CA ILE A 113 -7.58 1.96 -2.51
C ILE A 113 -7.32 3.26 -3.29
N ALA A 114 -7.88 3.39 -4.51
CA ALA A 114 -7.68 4.58 -5.33
C ALA A 114 -8.22 5.84 -4.66
N GLN A 115 -9.39 5.78 -4.01
CA GLN A 115 -9.93 6.89 -3.24
C GLN A 115 -9.05 7.25 -2.03
N ALA A 116 -8.53 6.24 -1.33
CA ALA A 116 -7.63 6.43 -0.20
C ALA A 116 -6.30 7.09 -0.62
N LEU A 117 -5.70 6.64 -1.73
CA LEU A 117 -4.48 7.24 -2.27
C LEU A 117 -4.71 8.66 -2.79
N GLU A 118 -5.87 8.97 -3.36
CA GLU A 118 -6.25 10.34 -3.73
C GLU A 118 -6.29 11.28 -2.51
N ALA A 119 -6.80 10.79 -1.37
CA ALA A 119 -6.80 11.56 -0.13
C ALA A 119 -5.38 11.83 0.39
N CYS A 120 -4.45 10.88 0.19
CA CYS A 120 -3.04 11.03 0.54
C CYS A 120 -2.30 11.98 -0.41
N SER A 121 -2.49 11.85 -1.73
CA SER A 121 -1.86 12.67 -2.76
C SER A 121 -2.15 14.16 -2.55
N ARG A 122 -3.38 14.53 -2.18
CA ARG A 122 -3.75 15.92 -1.82
C ARG A 122 -2.95 16.50 -0.66
N ARG A 123 -2.26 15.66 0.13
CA ARG A 123 -1.35 16.04 1.22
C ARG A 123 0.12 15.86 0.84
N GLY A 124 0.40 15.61 -0.44
CA GLY A 124 1.75 15.36 -0.95
C GLY A 124 2.34 14.03 -0.46
N LEU A 125 1.50 13.05 -0.14
CA LEU A 125 1.92 11.71 0.27
C LEU A 125 1.54 10.71 -0.81
N HIS A 126 2.52 9.91 -1.22
CA HIS A 126 2.39 8.86 -2.22
C HIS A 126 2.87 7.53 -1.65
N HIS A 127 2.36 6.42 -2.18
CA HIS A 127 2.81 5.10 -1.76
C HIS A 127 4.11 4.67 -2.46
N LEU A 128 4.18 4.85 -3.76
CA LEU A 128 5.31 4.58 -4.67
C LEU A 128 5.82 3.13 -4.71
N ASN A 129 5.31 2.27 -3.83
CA ASN A 129 5.67 0.85 -3.76
C ASN A 129 4.44 -0.04 -3.48
N LEU A 130 3.27 0.38 -3.94
CA LEU A 130 2.02 -0.34 -3.71
C LEU A 130 2.12 -1.80 -4.18
N SER A 131 1.65 -2.73 -3.34
CA SER A 131 1.79 -4.17 -3.58
C SER A 131 0.62 -4.94 -2.96
N PRO A 132 0.40 -6.20 -3.33
CA PRO A 132 -0.59 -7.05 -2.68
C PRO A 132 -0.38 -7.22 -1.17
N GLU A 133 0.86 -7.08 -0.68
CA GLU A 133 1.19 -7.18 0.74
C GLU A 133 0.90 -5.90 1.53
N SER A 134 0.93 -4.74 0.86
CA SER A 134 0.60 -3.44 1.49
C SER A 134 -0.91 -3.19 1.54
N VAL A 135 -1.71 -4.05 0.93
CA VAL A 135 -3.18 -3.97 0.95
C VAL A 135 -3.75 -5.12 1.77
N ARG A 136 -4.62 -4.80 2.71
CA ARG A 136 -5.29 -5.78 3.57
C ARG A 136 -6.80 -5.57 3.53
N LEU A 137 -7.55 -6.66 3.68
CA LEU A 137 -9.00 -6.62 3.84
C LEU A 137 -9.31 -7.00 5.29
N ARG A 138 -9.91 -6.05 6.01
CA ARG A 138 -10.32 -6.25 7.41
C ARG A 138 -11.55 -7.17 7.50
N PRO A 139 -11.81 -7.78 8.67
CA PRO A 139 -12.96 -8.65 8.84
C PRO A 139 -14.33 -7.97 8.58
N ASN A 140 -14.39 -6.65 8.69
CA ASN A 140 -15.59 -5.85 8.39
C ASN A 140 -15.77 -5.51 6.90
N GLY A 141 -14.91 -6.03 6.02
CA GLY A 141 -14.94 -5.77 4.58
C GLY A 141 -14.20 -4.51 4.12
N THR A 142 -13.69 -3.67 5.03
CA THR A 142 -12.96 -2.46 4.65
C THR A 142 -11.51 -2.76 4.27
N VAL A 143 -10.96 -2.02 3.30
CA VAL A 143 -9.54 -2.11 2.96
C VAL A 143 -8.69 -1.36 3.98
N GLN A 144 -7.44 -1.81 4.17
CA GLN A 144 -6.38 -1.06 4.83
C GLN A 144 -5.15 -1.05 3.94
N VAL A 145 -4.67 0.15 3.60
CA VAL A 145 -3.38 0.36 2.91
C VAL A 145 -2.34 0.70 3.95
N THR A 146 -1.25 -0.07 4.00
CA THR A 146 -0.14 0.12 4.95
C THR A 146 1.04 0.82 4.27
N GLY A 147 1.89 1.48 5.04
CA GLY A 147 3.19 2.00 4.57
C GLY A 147 3.19 3.41 4.00
N ILE A 148 2.04 4.07 3.84
CA ILE A 148 1.96 5.47 3.36
C ILE A 148 2.82 6.39 4.23
N GLY A 149 3.64 7.21 3.57
CA GLY A 149 4.52 8.18 4.23
C GLY A 149 5.69 7.56 5.00
N VAL A 150 5.91 6.25 4.90
CA VAL A 150 6.98 5.55 5.60
C VAL A 150 7.80 4.68 4.65
N GLU A 151 7.15 3.76 3.92
CA GLU A 151 7.87 2.77 3.12
C GLU A 151 8.65 3.39 1.96
N ALA A 152 8.04 4.31 1.23
CA ALA A 152 8.67 4.99 0.11
C ALA A 152 9.94 5.75 0.54
N ALA A 153 9.87 6.45 1.67
CA ALA A 153 11.01 7.18 2.22
C ALA A 153 12.15 6.24 2.66
N ILE A 154 11.83 5.14 3.36
CA ILE A 154 12.82 4.11 3.75
C ILE A 154 13.51 3.51 2.51
N LEU A 155 12.77 3.33 1.42
CA LEU A 155 13.28 2.78 0.16
C LEU A 155 13.97 3.83 -0.73
N GLY A 156 13.96 5.11 -0.34
CA GLY A 156 14.55 6.20 -1.10
C GLY A 156 13.79 6.56 -2.38
N LEU A 157 12.50 6.26 -2.43
CA LEU A 157 11.62 6.53 -3.57
C LEU A 157 11.05 7.95 -3.53
N ASP A 158 10.91 8.53 -2.34
CA ASP A 158 10.33 9.86 -2.10
C ASP A 158 11.12 11.00 -2.76
N ALA A 159 12.43 10.86 -2.92
CA ALA A 159 13.27 11.90 -3.51
C ALA A 159 12.85 12.25 -4.95
N LYS A 160 12.41 11.25 -5.72
CA LYS A 160 11.86 11.47 -7.07
C LYS A 160 10.47 12.09 -7.02
N ALA A 161 9.62 11.65 -6.09
CA ALA A 161 8.28 12.18 -5.91
C ALA A 161 8.27 13.65 -5.49
N ALA A 162 9.21 14.05 -4.63
CA ALA A 162 9.37 15.44 -4.22
C ALA A 162 9.78 16.37 -5.38
N SER A 163 10.49 15.85 -6.39
CA SER A 163 10.91 16.62 -7.56
C SER A 163 9.84 16.70 -8.66
N ASP A 164 8.96 15.70 -8.76
CA ASP A 164 7.84 15.66 -9.72
C ASP A 164 6.61 14.96 -9.11
N PRO A 165 5.72 15.72 -8.45
CA PRO A 165 4.49 15.18 -7.87
C PRO A 165 3.55 14.53 -8.91
N LEU A 166 3.54 15.00 -10.15
CA LEU A 166 2.72 14.42 -11.21
C LEU A 166 3.23 13.04 -11.62
N GLU A 167 4.54 12.83 -11.57
CA GLU A 167 5.11 11.51 -11.81
C GLU A 167 4.82 10.55 -10.64
N ALA A 168 4.84 11.05 -9.41
CA ALA A 168 4.43 10.28 -8.23
C ALA A 168 2.97 9.80 -8.33
N ASP A 169 2.06 10.68 -8.75
CA ASP A 169 0.65 10.34 -9.01
C ASP A 169 0.53 9.25 -10.10
N ARG A 170 1.33 9.33 -11.19
CA ARG A 170 1.32 8.30 -12.25
C ARG A 170 1.86 6.97 -11.77
N ILE A 171 2.90 6.96 -10.92
CA ILE A 171 3.45 5.73 -10.33
C ILE A 171 2.38 5.03 -9.50
N ASP A 172 1.69 5.75 -8.62
CA ASP A 172 0.62 5.18 -7.80
C ASP A 172 -0.58 4.74 -8.65
N ALA A 173 -0.97 5.53 -9.66
CA ALA A 173 -2.05 5.16 -10.59
C ALA A 173 -1.72 3.88 -11.37
N ARG A 174 -0.48 3.74 -11.85
CA ARG A 174 -0.04 2.52 -12.53
C ARG A 174 -0.05 1.33 -11.58
N ALA A 175 0.43 1.50 -10.34
CA ALA A 175 0.44 0.44 -9.34
C ALA A 175 -0.98 -0.04 -8.98
N LEU A 176 -1.98 0.84 -8.99
CA LEU A 176 -3.39 0.46 -8.85
C LEU A 176 -3.88 -0.44 -10.01
N VAL A 177 -3.50 -0.12 -11.25
CA VAL A 177 -3.85 -0.97 -12.41
C VAL A 177 -3.08 -2.30 -12.36
N GLU A 178 -1.85 -2.31 -11.85
CA GLU A 178 -1.09 -3.53 -11.60
C GLU A 178 -1.76 -4.42 -10.53
N LEU A 179 -2.30 -3.83 -9.46
CA LEU A 179 -3.09 -4.55 -8.46
C LEU A 179 -4.41 -5.10 -9.03
N LEU A 180 -5.10 -4.31 -9.86
CA LEU A 180 -6.29 -4.75 -10.58
C LEU A 180 -5.98 -5.99 -11.42
N TYR A 181 -4.96 -5.90 -12.24
CA TYR A 181 -4.51 -7.02 -13.07
C TYR A 181 -4.20 -8.26 -12.23
N TYR A 182 -3.43 -8.09 -11.15
CA TYR A 182 -3.09 -9.17 -10.23
C TYR A 182 -4.34 -9.80 -9.58
N GLY A 183 -5.26 -8.97 -9.13
CA GLY A 183 -6.52 -9.41 -8.52
C GLY A 183 -7.34 -10.29 -9.47
N LEU A 184 -7.42 -9.91 -10.73
CA LEU A 184 -8.16 -10.63 -11.76
C LEU A 184 -7.47 -11.93 -12.22
N THR A 185 -6.13 -11.90 -12.38
CA THR A 185 -5.39 -12.96 -13.09
C THR A 185 -4.51 -13.83 -12.20
N LYS A 186 -4.32 -13.46 -10.93
CA LYS A 186 -3.34 -14.04 -9.98
C LYS A 186 -1.89 -13.92 -10.46
N ARG A 187 -1.62 -13.07 -11.44
CA ARG A 187 -0.30 -12.84 -12.04
C ARG A 187 0.04 -11.36 -12.02
N TRP A 188 1.30 -11.05 -11.73
CA TRP A 188 1.77 -9.66 -11.76
C TRP A 188 2.12 -9.25 -13.20
N PRO A 189 1.66 -8.09 -13.67
CA PRO A 189 1.97 -7.61 -15.00
C PRO A 189 3.40 -7.04 -15.04
N GLY A 190 4.37 -7.91 -15.25
CA GLY A 190 5.79 -7.59 -15.19
C GLY A 190 6.54 -8.52 -14.25
N LYS A 191 7.68 -8.04 -13.71
CA LYS A 191 8.49 -8.79 -12.75
C LYS A 191 8.35 -8.19 -11.36
N ARG A 192 7.91 -8.99 -10.39
CA ARG A 192 7.92 -8.65 -8.97
C ARG A 192 8.32 -9.89 -8.16
N ALA A 193 9.24 -9.70 -7.21
CA ALA A 193 9.71 -10.79 -6.37
C ALA A 193 8.55 -11.44 -5.61
N GLY A 194 8.51 -12.76 -5.59
CA GLY A 194 7.47 -13.54 -4.89
C GLY A 194 6.13 -13.67 -5.63
N LEU A 195 5.94 -13.01 -6.78
CA LEU A 195 4.70 -13.10 -7.55
C LEU A 195 4.95 -13.76 -8.94
N PRO A 196 4.02 -14.60 -9.42
CA PRO A 196 4.10 -15.15 -10.76
C PRO A 196 3.90 -14.04 -11.80
N SER A 197 4.77 -13.95 -12.79
CA SER A 197 4.65 -12.97 -13.87
C SER A 197 3.52 -13.34 -14.84
N ALA A 198 2.85 -12.32 -15.37
CA ALA A 198 1.91 -12.46 -16.46
C ALA A 198 2.63 -12.78 -17.77
N PRO A 199 2.01 -13.53 -18.68
CA PRO A 199 2.47 -13.62 -20.06
C PRO A 199 2.34 -12.27 -20.76
N THR A 200 3.21 -12.02 -21.74
CA THR A 200 3.23 -10.77 -22.50
C THR A 200 2.89 -11.03 -23.97
N THR A 201 2.29 -10.04 -24.60
CA THR A 201 2.08 -9.94 -26.03
C THR A 201 3.40 -9.65 -26.76
N SER A 202 3.39 -9.65 -28.08
CA SER A 202 4.60 -9.43 -28.92
C SER A 202 5.21 -8.03 -28.75
N ASP A 203 4.41 -7.05 -28.34
CA ASP A 203 4.82 -5.67 -28.04
C ASP A 203 5.24 -5.46 -26.58
N GLY A 204 5.24 -6.54 -25.77
CA GLY A 204 5.71 -6.51 -24.37
C GLY A 204 4.66 -6.09 -23.35
N ALA A 205 3.43 -5.79 -23.77
CA ALA A 205 2.32 -5.53 -22.86
C ALA A 205 1.84 -6.85 -22.21
N PRO A 206 1.23 -6.83 -21.01
CA PRO A 206 0.61 -8.02 -20.46
C PRO A 206 -0.59 -8.44 -21.33
N VAL A 207 -0.80 -9.74 -21.44
CA VAL A 207 -2.00 -10.30 -22.09
C VAL A 207 -3.25 -9.76 -21.40
N PRO A 208 -4.33 -9.41 -22.11
CA PRO A 208 -5.55 -8.89 -21.50
C PRO A 208 -6.07 -9.78 -20.37
N PRO A 209 -6.52 -9.20 -19.24
CA PRO A 209 -7.06 -9.96 -18.12
C PRO A 209 -8.14 -10.97 -18.51
N SER A 210 -9.06 -10.62 -19.41
CA SER A 210 -10.14 -11.50 -19.88
C SER A 210 -9.66 -12.81 -20.51
N MET A 211 -8.43 -12.84 -21.04
CA MET A 211 -7.85 -14.06 -21.60
C MET A 211 -7.28 -15.02 -20.54
N LEU A 212 -7.13 -14.56 -19.30
CA LEU A 212 -6.50 -15.33 -18.21
C LEU A 212 -7.46 -15.55 -17.02
N ALA A 213 -8.34 -14.59 -16.76
CA ALA A 213 -9.25 -14.61 -15.65
C ALA A 213 -10.54 -15.35 -15.99
N THR A 214 -10.92 -16.30 -15.13
CA THR A 214 -12.17 -17.04 -15.27
C THR A 214 -13.36 -16.35 -14.61
N SER A 215 -13.12 -15.31 -13.82
CA SER A 215 -14.12 -14.55 -13.06
C SER A 215 -14.61 -13.29 -13.78
N MET A 216 -14.08 -12.98 -14.97
CA MET A 216 -14.53 -11.84 -15.77
C MET A 216 -15.75 -12.19 -16.62
N ASN A 217 -16.69 -11.27 -16.70
CA ASN A 217 -17.86 -11.34 -17.55
C ASN A 217 -17.64 -10.52 -18.84
N PRO A 218 -18.45 -10.72 -19.88
CA PRO A 218 -18.36 -9.90 -21.11
C PRO A 218 -18.49 -8.40 -20.87
N ASP A 219 -19.19 -8.00 -19.81
CA ASP A 219 -19.40 -6.59 -19.44
C ASP A 219 -18.18 -5.93 -18.75
N ASP A 220 -17.17 -6.73 -18.38
CA ASP A 220 -15.93 -6.24 -17.76
C ASP A 220 -14.84 -5.83 -18.78
N GLY A 221 -15.19 -5.66 -20.06
CA GLY A 221 -14.25 -5.27 -21.12
C GLY A 221 -13.57 -3.92 -20.91
N ASP A 222 -14.16 -3.04 -20.10
CA ASP A 222 -13.58 -1.77 -19.67
C ASP A 222 -12.30 -1.97 -18.84
N LEU A 223 -12.14 -3.11 -18.15
CA LEU A 223 -10.93 -3.45 -17.38
C LEU A 223 -9.78 -3.85 -18.30
N ASP A 224 -10.05 -4.56 -19.38
CA ASP A 224 -9.06 -4.85 -20.43
C ASP A 224 -8.57 -3.55 -21.08
N ASP A 225 -9.48 -2.64 -21.43
CA ASP A 225 -9.16 -1.34 -22.01
C ASP A 225 -8.31 -0.48 -21.06
N LEU A 226 -8.62 -0.48 -19.77
CA LEU A 226 -7.85 0.23 -18.75
C LEU A 226 -6.41 -0.29 -18.68
N VAL A 227 -6.24 -1.62 -18.68
CA VAL A 227 -4.92 -2.26 -18.71
C VAL A 227 -4.20 -1.89 -20.01
N ALA A 228 -4.81 -2.09 -21.18
CA ALA A 228 -4.20 -1.85 -22.47
C ALA A 228 -3.69 -0.40 -22.60
N ARG A 229 -4.52 0.60 -22.26
CA ARG A 229 -4.12 2.02 -22.28
C ARG A 229 -2.98 2.31 -21.32
N THR A 230 -2.96 1.68 -20.13
CA THR A 230 -1.89 1.88 -19.15
C THR A 230 -0.53 1.43 -19.69
N TRP A 231 -0.49 0.32 -20.43
CA TRP A 231 0.76 -0.18 -21.05
C TRP A 231 1.12 0.54 -22.35
N ALA A 232 0.15 1.13 -23.02
CA ALA A 232 0.40 2.04 -24.15
C ALA A 232 0.94 3.43 -23.75
N GLY A 233 1.01 3.73 -22.44
CA GLY A 233 1.42 5.05 -21.95
C GLY A 233 0.29 6.09 -21.92
N GLU A 234 -0.95 5.66 -22.16
CA GLU A 234 -2.17 6.46 -22.18
C GLU A 234 -3.07 6.19 -20.96
N GLY A 235 -2.48 5.62 -19.92
CA GLY A 235 -3.17 5.23 -18.70
C GLY A 235 -3.57 6.41 -17.80
N PRO A 236 -4.22 6.09 -16.67
CA PRO A 236 -4.63 7.09 -15.69
C PRO A 236 -3.42 7.86 -15.16
N ALA A 237 -3.54 9.18 -15.05
CA ALA A 237 -2.49 10.04 -14.56
C ALA A 237 -2.50 10.20 -13.02
N SER A 238 -3.51 9.68 -12.32
CA SER A 238 -3.64 9.76 -10.86
C SER A 238 -4.60 8.68 -10.33
N ALA A 239 -4.59 8.48 -9.02
CA ALA A 239 -5.50 7.56 -8.34
C ALA A 239 -6.98 7.93 -8.59
N SER A 240 -7.34 9.21 -8.61
CA SER A 240 -8.71 9.65 -8.93
C SER A 240 -9.12 9.31 -10.37
N HIS A 241 -8.18 9.32 -11.32
CA HIS A 241 -8.45 8.87 -12.68
C HIS A 241 -8.69 7.35 -12.74
N VAL A 242 -7.97 6.55 -11.94
CA VAL A 242 -8.23 5.11 -11.80
C VAL A 242 -9.63 4.87 -11.23
N ALA A 243 -9.97 5.52 -10.10
CA ALA A 243 -11.29 5.40 -9.49
C ALA A 243 -12.42 5.71 -10.48
N ARG A 244 -12.25 6.75 -11.29
CA ARG A 244 -13.21 7.15 -12.32
C ARG A 244 -13.31 6.13 -13.46
N ALA A 245 -12.17 5.56 -13.89
CA ALA A 245 -12.13 4.55 -14.93
C ALA A 245 -12.77 3.23 -14.50
N LEU A 246 -12.71 2.89 -13.20
CA LEU A 246 -13.38 1.73 -12.63
C LEU A 246 -14.92 1.88 -12.55
N GLY A 247 -15.45 3.10 -12.68
CA GLY A 247 -16.88 3.38 -12.61
C GLY A 247 -17.44 3.26 -11.19
N SER A 248 -18.66 2.75 -11.07
CA SER A 248 -19.29 2.51 -9.78
C SER A 248 -18.97 1.10 -9.27
N TRP A 249 -18.77 0.97 -7.97
CA TRP A 249 -18.67 -0.30 -7.26
C TRP A 249 -19.44 -0.19 -5.95
N ASP A 250 -19.97 -1.32 -5.48
CA ASP A 250 -20.58 -1.39 -4.15
C ASP A 250 -19.47 -1.67 -3.13
N ALA A 251 -19.28 -0.75 -2.20
CA ALA A 251 -18.42 -0.90 -1.03
C ALA A 251 -19.13 -1.76 0.01
N SER A 252 -19.20 -3.08 -0.19
CA SER A 252 -19.88 -4.02 0.73
C SER A 252 -19.03 -5.24 1.05
#